data_e473dbf5d3c5c1c4a7a8a5f78e677614
#
_entry.id   e473dbf5d3c5c1c4a7a8a5f78e677614
#
_cell.length_a   1.000
_cell.length_b   1.000
_cell.length_c   1.000
_cell.angle_alpha   90.00
_cell.angle_beta   90.00
_cell.angle_gamma   90.00
#
_symmetry.space_group_name_H-M   'P 1'
#
loop_
_entity.id
_entity.type
_entity.pdbx_description
1 polymer ?
#
loop_
_entity_poly.entity_id
_entity_poly.type
_entity_poly.pdbx_seq_one_letter_code
_entity_poly.pdbx_strand_id
1 'polypeptide(L)'
;GDSVLPNGEVVDTVALNSVTGVDVTTASNVGTYADEIAITGQAGSNGFSAGNYDLSYETGDLVVNQRAVTLTASQQERIYGDAMVLDDTAFTVTDLDGDAVLPNGEVIDTVALNSATGVDVVTTSNVGTYADEIAITGQAGSNGFSAGNYDLSYVTGDLVVNQRAVTLTALQQERIYGNAMVLDDTAFTVTDLDGDSVLPNGEVIDTVALNSVTGIDA
;
A
#
# COMPACT_ATOMS: atom_id res chain seq x y z
N GLY A 1 -13.64 24.60 -43.47
CA GLY A 1 -13.21 25.86 -44.11
C GLY A 1 -11.77 25.75 -44.56
N ASP A 2 -11.41 26.46 -45.60
CA ASP A 2 -10.00 26.51 -46.04
C ASP A 2 -9.14 27.14 -44.97
N SER A 3 -8.03 26.49 -44.63
CA SER A 3 -7.04 27.01 -43.70
C SER A 3 -6.09 28.06 -44.32
N VAL A 4 -6.34 28.44 -45.58
CA VAL A 4 -5.52 29.38 -46.32
C VAL A 4 -6.32 30.67 -46.56
N LEU A 5 -5.75 31.76 -46.03
CA LEU A 5 -6.32 33.11 -46.26
C LEU A 5 -6.07 33.63 -47.69
N PRO A 6 -6.83 34.64 -48.18
CA PRO A 6 -6.56 35.27 -49.46
C PRO A 6 -5.11 35.72 -49.58
N ASN A 7 -4.60 35.76 -50.81
CA ASN A 7 -3.23 36.21 -51.16
C ASN A 7 -2.10 35.36 -50.53
N GLY A 8 -2.42 34.15 -50.00
CA GLY A 8 -1.42 33.28 -49.35
C GLY A 8 -0.98 33.77 -47.98
N GLU A 9 -1.73 34.65 -47.37
CA GLU A 9 -1.52 35.09 -45.98
C GLU A 9 -1.77 33.93 -45.01
N VAL A 10 -1.02 33.95 -43.89
CA VAL A 10 -1.06 32.85 -42.87
C VAL A 10 -1.17 33.46 -41.49
N VAL A 11 -2.03 32.89 -40.64
CA VAL A 11 -1.97 33.06 -39.17
C VAL A 11 -1.06 31.99 -38.64
N ASP A 12 0.12 32.34 -38.16
CA ASP A 12 1.14 31.38 -37.70
C ASP A 12 0.98 31.01 -36.24
N THR A 13 0.60 31.97 -35.40
CA THR A 13 0.46 31.77 -33.96
C THR A 13 -0.73 32.55 -33.41
N VAL A 14 -1.26 32.00 -32.30
CA VAL A 14 -2.25 32.70 -31.47
C VAL A 14 -1.73 32.84 -30.04
N ALA A 15 -2.07 33.93 -29.40
CA ALA A 15 -1.90 34.07 -27.95
C ALA A 15 -3.12 33.49 -27.25
N LEU A 16 -2.89 32.61 -26.31
CA LEU A 16 -3.93 31.96 -25.54
C LEU A 16 -3.93 32.44 -24.08
N ASN A 17 -5.07 32.43 -23.46
CA ASN A 17 -5.25 32.68 -22.04
C ASN A 17 -6.29 31.71 -21.46
N SER A 18 -6.06 31.27 -20.23
CA SER A 18 -7.07 30.57 -19.45
C SER A 18 -8.02 31.59 -18.81
N VAL A 19 -9.30 31.44 -19.01
CA VAL A 19 -10.32 32.43 -18.59
C VAL A 19 -10.38 32.49 -17.05
N THR A 20 -10.30 31.35 -16.36
CA THR A 20 -10.35 31.28 -14.89
C THR A 20 -9.00 30.99 -14.23
N GLY A 21 -7.94 30.73 -15.01
CA GLY A 21 -6.59 30.44 -14.52
C GLY A 21 -6.38 28.99 -14.12
N VAL A 22 -7.23 28.06 -14.58
CA VAL A 22 -7.11 26.61 -14.31
C VAL A 22 -5.80 26.04 -14.85
N ASP A 23 -5.26 26.58 -15.95
CA ASP A 23 -4.00 26.16 -16.55
C ASP A 23 -2.78 26.31 -15.63
N VAL A 24 -2.83 27.26 -14.69
CA VAL A 24 -1.73 27.54 -13.73
C VAL A 24 -2.11 27.20 -12.29
N THR A 25 -3.36 26.85 -12.02
CA THR A 25 -3.83 26.51 -10.67
C THR A 25 -3.69 25.00 -10.43
N THR A 26 -2.66 24.62 -9.67
CA THR A 26 -2.33 23.21 -9.40
C THR A 26 -3.37 22.47 -8.57
N ALA A 27 -4.24 23.19 -7.85
CA ALA A 27 -5.32 22.61 -7.03
C ALA A 27 -6.66 22.48 -7.77
N SER A 28 -6.68 22.70 -9.09
CA SER A 28 -7.88 22.49 -9.90
C SER A 28 -8.24 21.00 -9.95
N ASN A 29 -9.50 20.67 -9.67
CA ASN A 29 -9.97 19.29 -9.71
C ASN A 29 -9.94 18.69 -11.12
N VAL A 30 -9.88 17.37 -11.20
CA VAL A 30 -10.08 16.63 -12.44
C VAL A 30 -11.42 16.96 -13.07
N GLY A 31 -11.42 17.19 -14.38
CA GLY A 31 -12.64 17.51 -15.12
C GLY A 31 -12.38 18.26 -16.43
N THR A 32 -13.47 18.49 -17.16
CA THR A 32 -13.47 19.34 -18.35
C THR A 32 -13.98 20.73 -17.97
N TYR A 33 -13.17 21.73 -18.21
CA TYR A 33 -13.47 23.14 -18.01
C TYR A 33 -13.84 23.71 -19.38
N ALA A 34 -15.14 23.82 -19.62
CA ALA A 34 -15.68 24.29 -20.90
C ALA A 34 -15.35 25.77 -21.11
N ASP A 35 -15.07 26.15 -22.37
CA ASP A 35 -14.78 27.53 -22.78
C ASP A 35 -13.60 28.18 -22.02
N GLU A 36 -12.68 27.37 -21.49
CA GLU A 36 -11.60 27.84 -20.63
C GLU A 36 -10.45 28.49 -21.40
N ILE A 37 -10.20 28.06 -22.65
CA ILE A 37 -9.10 28.53 -23.46
C ILE A 37 -9.60 29.65 -24.42
N ALA A 38 -9.18 30.86 -24.19
CA ALA A 38 -9.53 32.02 -25.04
C ALA A 38 -8.34 32.48 -25.89
N ILE A 39 -8.60 32.85 -27.14
CA ILE A 39 -7.64 33.51 -28.00
C ILE A 39 -7.65 34.99 -27.68
N THR A 40 -6.48 35.57 -27.33
CA THR A 40 -6.32 36.97 -26.95
C THR A 40 -5.55 37.77 -27.97
N GLY A 41 -4.94 37.11 -28.95
CA GLY A 41 -4.20 37.75 -30.01
C GLY A 41 -3.70 36.76 -31.04
N GLN A 42 -3.24 37.28 -32.18
CA GLN A 42 -2.69 36.47 -33.27
C GLN A 42 -1.52 37.19 -33.95
N ALA A 43 -0.63 36.42 -34.55
CA ALA A 43 0.43 36.89 -35.42
C ALA A 43 0.49 36.04 -36.68
N GLY A 44 0.91 36.61 -37.79
CA GLY A 44 0.96 35.90 -39.04
C GLY A 44 2.06 36.42 -39.97
N SER A 45 2.23 35.72 -41.09
CA SER A 45 3.24 36.00 -42.13
C SER A 45 2.59 36.23 -43.50
N ASN A 46 3.43 36.38 -44.51
CA ASN A 46 3.05 36.60 -45.89
C ASN A 46 2.11 37.80 -46.10
N GLY A 47 2.29 38.88 -45.30
CA GLY A 47 1.48 40.05 -45.41
C GLY A 47 0.19 40.08 -44.61
N PHE A 48 -0.03 39.09 -43.72
CA PHE A 48 -1.18 39.09 -42.85
C PHE A 48 -1.28 40.34 -42.00
N SER A 49 -2.45 40.96 -42.03
CA SER A 49 -2.79 42.11 -41.16
C SER A 49 -4.20 41.93 -40.63
N ALA A 50 -4.32 41.81 -39.29
CA ALA A 50 -5.59 41.61 -38.61
C ALA A 50 -6.67 42.64 -38.97
N GLY A 51 -6.26 43.88 -39.27
CA GLY A 51 -7.19 44.97 -39.66
C GLY A 51 -7.87 44.79 -41.04
N ASN A 52 -7.43 43.80 -41.82
CA ASN A 52 -8.06 43.45 -43.09
C ASN A 52 -9.19 42.40 -42.96
N TYR A 53 -9.40 41.88 -41.74
CA TYR A 53 -10.32 40.78 -41.48
C TYR A 53 -11.29 41.14 -40.35
N ASP A 54 -12.52 40.67 -40.48
CA ASP A 54 -13.48 40.59 -39.38
C ASP A 54 -13.23 39.30 -38.63
N LEU A 55 -12.43 39.35 -37.54
CA LEU A 55 -11.97 38.21 -36.83
C LEU A 55 -12.96 37.85 -35.71
N SER A 56 -13.42 36.61 -35.71
CA SER A 56 -14.15 36.03 -34.60
C SER A 56 -13.29 34.97 -33.90
N TYR A 57 -13.41 34.90 -32.59
CA TYR A 57 -12.68 33.94 -31.77
C TYR A 57 -13.67 33.02 -31.04
N GLU A 58 -13.40 31.75 -31.12
CA GLU A 58 -14.14 30.73 -30.36
C GLU A 58 -13.22 30.22 -29.24
N THR A 59 -13.83 29.88 -28.12
CA THR A 59 -13.11 29.33 -26.95
C THR A 59 -12.93 27.82 -27.13
N GLY A 60 -11.95 27.27 -26.42
CA GLY A 60 -11.69 25.86 -26.33
C GLY A 60 -11.80 25.35 -24.88
N ASP A 61 -11.96 24.06 -24.73
CA ASP A 61 -12.02 23.41 -23.42
C ASP A 61 -10.62 23.08 -22.91
N LEU A 62 -10.43 23.14 -21.58
CA LEU A 62 -9.26 22.61 -20.88
C LEU A 62 -9.66 21.35 -20.10
N VAL A 63 -8.91 20.26 -20.27
CA VAL A 63 -9.13 19.02 -19.55
C VAL A 63 -8.03 18.80 -18.54
N VAL A 64 -8.40 18.65 -17.26
CA VAL A 64 -7.52 18.20 -16.18
C VAL A 64 -7.74 16.70 -15.98
N ASN A 65 -6.71 15.91 -16.21
CA ASN A 65 -6.76 14.44 -16.09
C ASN A 65 -6.34 13.99 -14.69
N GLN A 66 -6.76 12.77 -14.32
CA GLN A 66 -6.35 12.11 -13.09
C GLN A 66 -4.83 11.88 -13.06
N ARG A 67 -4.24 12.03 -11.88
CA ARG A 67 -2.83 11.70 -11.63
C ARG A 67 -2.73 10.25 -11.16
N ALA A 68 -1.86 9.46 -11.78
CA ALA A 68 -1.62 8.07 -11.37
C ALA A 68 -0.92 8.03 -10.01
N VAL A 69 -1.44 7.20 -9.10
CA VAL A 69 -0.87 6.93 -7.78
C VAL A 69 -1.00 5.46 -7.45
N THR A 70 0.08 4.85 -7.00
CA THR A 70 0.13 3.47 -6.55
C THR A 70 0.26 3.43 -5.02
N LEU A 71 -0.64 2.69 -4.37
CA LEU A 71 -0.58 2.36 -2.95
C LEU A 71 -0.12 0.91 -2.81
N THR A 72 0.98 0.69 -2.08
CA THR A 72 1.52 -0.65 -1.84
C THR A 72 1.39 -0.99 -0.36
N ALA A 73 0.67 -2.06 -0.02
CA ALA A 73 0.60 -2.57 1.33
C ALA A 73 1.98 -3.10 1.76
N SER A 74 2.43 -2.73 2.95
CA SER A 74 3.67 -3.25 3.51
C SER A 74 3.48 -4.65 4.07
N GLN A 75 4.56 -5.43 4.10
CA GLN A 75 4.57 -6.70 4.82
C GLN A 75 4.26 -6.47 6.30
N GLN A 76 3.43 -7.36 6.88
CA GLN A 76 3.14 -7.39 8.30
C GLN A 76 3.42 -8.79 8.88
N GLU A 77 3.57 -8.87 10.21
CA GLU A 77 4.00 -10.09 10.88
C GLU A 77 3.15 -10.38 12.11
N ARG A 78 2.90 -11.66 12.37
CA ARG A 78 2.33 -12.15 13.62
C ARG A 78 3.05 -13.41 14.11
N ILE A 79 2.81 -13.80 15.34
CA ILE A 79 3.32 -15.04 15.93
C ILE A 79 2.25 -16.14 15.78
N TYR A 80 2.67 -17.37 15.54
CA TYR A 80 1.78 -18.54 15.52
C TYR A 80 0.98 -18.64 16.82
N GLY A 81 -0.31 -18.88 16.69
CA GLY A 81 -1.25 -18.96 17.80
C GLY A 81 -1.95 -17.64 18.13
N ASP A 82 -1.42 -16.49 17.69
CA ASP A 82 -2.01 -15.19 17.96
C ASP A 82 -2.78 -14.67 16.72
N ALA A 83 -3.91 -14.04 16.95
CA ALA A 83 -4.56 -13.22 15.93
C ALA A 83 -3.95 -11.81 15.95
N MET A 84 -4.02 -11.11 14.81
CA MET A 84 -3.61 -9.70 14.72
C MET A 84 -4.70 -8.85 14.07
N VAL A 85 -4.60 -7.55 14.30
CA VAL A 85 -5.30 -6.53 13.51
C VAL A 85 -4.27 -5.91 12.57
N LEU A 86 -4.59 -5.84 11.28
CA LEU A 86 -3.71 -5.24 10.28
C LEU A 86 -3.54 -3.75 10.57
N ASP A 87 -2.30 -3.27 10.50
CA ASP A 87 -1.93 -1.86 10.67
C ASP A 87 -2.29 -1.09 9.39
N ASP A 88 -3.31 -0.26 9.46
CA ASP A 88 -3.85 0.55 8.37
C ASP A 88 -2.93 1.72 7.94
N THR A 89 -1.84 1.94 8.66
CA THR A 89 -0.78 2.90 8.32
C THR A 89 0.44 2.26 7.66
N ALA A 90 0.47 0.91 7.60
CA ALA A 90 1.57 0.15 7.01
C ALA A 90 1.42 0.04 5.48
N PHE A 91 1.67 1.14 4.78
CA PHE A 91 1.66 1.20 3.31
C PHE A 91 2.65 2.25 2.79
N THR A 92 2.91 2.22 1.50
CA THR A 92 3.67 3.26 0.80
C THR A 92 2.86 3.86 -0.33
N VAL A 93 3.12 5.14 -0.61
CA VAL A 93 2.54 5.90 -1.72
C VAL A 93 3.64 6.12 -2.76
N THR A 94 3.32 5.93 -4.02
CA THR A 94 4.20 6.29 -5.14
C THR A 94 3.36 6.97 -6.21
N ASP A 95 3.67 8.20 -6.53
CA ASP A 95 2.96 8.97 -7.55
C ASP A 95 3.56 8.81 -8.96
N LEU A 96 3.02 9.55 -9.92
CA LEU A 96 3.45 9.52 -11.33
C LEU A 96 4.94 9.81 -11.52
N ASP A 97 5.54 10.66 -10.68
CA ASP A 97 6.94 11.06 -10.76
C ASP A 97 7.86 10.13 -9.92
N GLY A 98 7.28 9.16 -9.21
CA GLY A 98 7.98 8.24 -8.32
C GLY A 98 8.16 8.77 -6.91
N ASP A 99 7.51 9.90 -6.58
CA ASP A 99 7.59 10.52 -5.27
C ASP A 99 6.54 9.94 -4.29
N ALA A 100 6.86 10.01 -3.00
CA ALA A 100 5.95 9.62 -1.92
C ALA A 100 5.03 10.78 -1.48
N VAL A 101 5.16 11.96 -2.09
CA VAL A 101 4.43 13.18 -1.72
C VAL A 101 3.45 13.54 -2.83
N LEU A 102 2.17 13.64 -2.47
CA LEU A 102 1.13 14.06 -3.38
C LEU A 102 1.19 15.58 -3.64
N PRO A 103 0.67 16.05 -4.80
CA PRO A 103 0.58 17.48 -5.11
C PRO A 103 -0.19 18.25 -4.04
N ASN A 104 0.06 19.55 -3.95
CA ASN A 104 -0.65 20.50 -3.07
C ASN A 104 -0.55 20.18 -1.56
N GLY A 105 0.34 19.26 -1.15
CA GLY A 105 0.47 18.81 0.24
C GLY A 105 -0.66 17.89 0.70
N GLU A 106 -1.38 17.29 -0.22
CA GLU A 106 -2.38 16.27 0.07
C GLU A 106 -1.72 15.03 0.67
N VAL A 107 -2.43 14.33 1.55
CA VAL A 107 -1.92 13.14 2.26
C VAL A 107 -2.95 12.03 2.23
N ILE A 108 -2.50 10.79 1.98
CA ILE A 108 -3.26 9.59 2.29
C ILE A 108 -2.80 9.13 3.67
N ASP A 109 -3.67 9.19 4.67
CA ASP A 109 -3.34 8.93 6.07
C ASP A 109 -3.44 7.45 6.43
N THR A 110 -4.46 6.77 5.93
CA THR A 110 -4.74 5.36 6.21
C THR A 110 -5.30 4.63 4.99
N VAL A 111 -5.16 3.32 5.01
CA VAL A 111 -5.78 2.41 4.03
C VAL A 111 -6.68 1.40 4.73
N ALA A 112 -7.76 1.00 4.08
CA ALA A 112 -8.53 -0.14 4.53
C ALA A 112 -7.84 -1.42 4.03
N LEU A 113 -7.47 -2.30 4.96
CA LEU A 113 -6.76 -3.55 4.68
C LEU A 113 -7.67 -4.76 4.89
N ASN A 114 -7.43 -5.80 4.12
CA ASN A 114 -8.07 -7.10 4.26
C ASN A 114 -7.05 -8.21 4.01
N SER A 115 -7.10 -9.27 4.84
CA SER A 115 -6.38 -10.52 4.61
C SER A 115 -7.17 -11.37 3.63
N ALA A 116 -6.57 -11.78 2.53
CA ALA A 116 -7.23 -12.48 1.42
C ALA A 116 -7.79 -13.84 1.84
N THR A 117 -7.08 -14.56 2.71
CA THR A 117 -7.46 -15.89 3.21
C THR A 117 -7.81 -15.90 4.70
N GLY A 118 -7.72 -14.75 5.39
CA GLY A 118 -8.00 -14.62 6.82
C GLY A 118 -6.86 -15.10 7.73
N VAL A 119 -5.65 -15.23 7.21
CA VAL A 119 -4.46 -15.65 7.98
C VAL A 119 -4.18 -14.71 9.15
N ASP A 120 -4.56 -13.46 9.08
CA ASP A 120 -4.42 -12.47 10.16
C ASP A 120 -5.15 -12.89 11.45
N VAL A 121 -6.32 -13.51 11.32
CA VAL A 121 -7.18 -13.92 12.45
C VAL A 121 -7.22 -15.43 12.68
N VAL A 122 -6.82 -16.26 11.71
CA VAL A 122 -6.82 -17.73 11.85
C VAL A 122 -5.56 -18.19 12.59
N THR A 123 -5.68 -18.40 13.90
CA THR A 123 -4.55 -18.72 14.80
C THR A 123 -3.85 -20.04 14.49
N THR A 124 -4.53 -20.97 13.80
CA THR A 124 -3.98 -22.27 13.37
C THR A 124 -3.21 -22.23 12.05
N SER A 125 -3.12 -21.07 11.40
CA SER A 125 -2.33 -20.94 10.16
C SER A 125 -0.86 -21.23 10.43
N ASN A 126 -0.24 -22.09 9.63
CA ASN A 126 1.14 -22.53 9.82
C ASN A 126 2.14 -21.36 9.72
N VAL A 127 3.30 -21.57 10.31
CA VAL A 127 4.46 -20.67 10.14
C VAL A 127 4.87 -20.60 8.68
N GLY A 128 5.11 -19.38 8.18
CA GLY A 128 5.52 -19.16 6.80
C GLY A 128 5.18 -17.75 6.30
N THR A 129 5.56 -17.49 5.07
CA THR A 129 5.19 -16.26 4.35
C THR A 129 3.99 -16.56 3.46
N TYR A 130 2.95 -15.79 3.63
CA TYR A 130 1.74 -15.79 2.83
C TYR A 130 1.84 -14.61 1.88
N ALA A 131 2.25 -14.90 0.65
CA ALA A 131 2.46 -13.88 -0.38
C ALA A 131 1.13 -13.27 -0.83
N ASP A 132 1.14 -11.98 -1.12
CA ASP A 132 -0.03 -11.21 -1.60
C ASP A 132 -1.27 -11.30 -0.68
N GLU A 133 -1.06 -11.56 0.60
CA GLU A 133 -2.13 -11.82 1.57
C GLU A 133 -2.84 -10.53 2.00
N ILE A 134 -2.12 -9.39 2.05
CA ILE A 134 -2.67 -8.12 2.52
C ILE A 134 -3.10 -7.27 1.32
N ALA A 135 -4.40 -7.11 1.16
CA ALA A 135 -4.98 -6.30 0.08
C ALA A 135 -5.48 -4.96 0.61
N ILE A 136 -5.22 -3.88 -0.15
CA ILE A 136 -5.81 -2.55 0.07
C ILE A 136 -7.19 -2.53 -0.61
N THR A 137 -8.23 -2.17 0.16
CA THR A 137 -9.62 -2.12 -0.31
C THR A 137 -10.19 -0.70 -0.32
N GLY A 138 -9.47 0.27 0.23
CA GLY A 138 -9.85 1.66 0.27
C GLY A 138 -8.78 2.52 0.94
N GLN A 139 -8.98 3.82 0.92
CA GLN A 139 -8.06 4.79 1.54
C GLN A 139 -8.82 5.98 2.11
N ALA A 140 -8.22 6.63 3.10
CA ALA A 140 -8.66 7.90 3.64
C ALA A 140 -7.48 8.88 3.72
N GLY A 141 -7.74 10.15 3.54
CA GLY A 141 -6.68 11.15 3.54
C GLY A 141 -7.14 12.51 4.04
N SER A 142 -6.19 13.42 4.17
CA SER A 142 -6.35 14.78 4.69
C SER A 142 -5.76 15.84 3.75
N ASN A 143 -5.73 17.09 4.23
CA ASN A 143 -5.18 18.24 3.50
C ASN A 143 -5.75 18.44 2.10
N GLY A 144 -7.05 18.14 1.90
CA GLY A 144 -7.72 18.32 0.62
C GLY A 144 -7.66 17.11 -0.30
N PHE A 145 -7.10 15.96 0.14
CA PHE A 145 -7.08 14.74 -0.65
C PHE A 145 -8.49 14.37 -1.14
N SER A 146 -8.60 14.17 -2.45
CA SER A 146 -9.81 13.70 -3.12
C SER A 146 -9.45 12.56 -4.06
N ALA A 147 -9.93 11.35 -3.76
CA ALA A 147 -9.67 10.16 -4.58
C ALA A 147 -10.07 10.34 -6.07
N GLY A 148 -11.06 11.19 -6.35
CA GLY A 148 -11.48 11.50 -7.72
C GLY A 148 -10.43 12.21 -8.58
N ASN A 149 -9.43 12.85 -7.96
CA ASN A 149 -8.33 13.50 -8.66
C ASN A 149 -7.20 12.54 -9.06
N TYR A 150 -7.28 11.26 -8.62
CA TYR A 150 -6.24 10.27 -8.80
C TYR A 150 -6.76 9.02 -9.53
N ASP A 151 -5.90 8.46 -10.36
CA ASP A 151 -6.04 7.10 -10.89
C ASP A 151 -5.29 6.16 -9.95
N LEU A 152 -6.04 5.56 -9.00
CA LEU A 152 -5.49 4.80 -7.90
C LEU A 152 -5.29 3.33 -8.27
N SER A 153 -4.09 2.82 -8.09
CA SER A 153 -3.76 1.41 -8.19
C SER A 153 -3.28 0.86 -6.84
N TYR A 154 -3.56 -0.41 -6.57
CA TYR A 154 -3.24 -1.07 -5.30
C TYR A 154 -2.34 -2.28 -5.55
N VAL A 155 -1.28 -2.38 -4.75
CA VAL A 155 -0.37 -3.52 -4.72
C VAL A 155 -0.49 -4.18 -3.35
N THR A 156 -0.60 -5.50 -3.36
CA THR A 156 -0.71 -6.34 -2.16
C THR A 156 0.59 -6.41 -1.39
N GLY A 157 0.50 -6.73 -0.10
CA GLY A 157 1.63 -7.02 0.78
C GLY A 157 1.58 -8.45 1.30
N ASP A 158 2.68 -8.92 1.85
CA ASP A 158 2.80 -10.24 2.44
C ASP A 158 2.43 -10.23 3.92
N LEU A 159 1.90 -11.36 4.41
CA LEU A 159 1.75 -11.63 5.84
C LEU A 159 2.69 -12.76 6.26
N VAL A 160 3.52 -12.53 7.28
CA VAL A 160 4.43 -13.53 7.83
C VAL A 160 3.89 -14.05 9.16
N VAL A 161 3.77 -15.38 9.28
CA VAL A 161 3.51 -16.04 10.54
C VAL A 161 4.83 -16.59 11.07
N ASN A 162 5.31 -16.02 12.16
CA ASN A 162 6.57 -16.38 12.80
C ASN A 162 6.37 -17.52 13.80
N GLN A 163 7.44 -18.26 14.09
CA GLN A 163 7.44 -19.31 15.10
C GLN A 163 7.16 -18.73 16.49
N ARG A 164 6.35 -19.45 17.28
CA ARG A 164 6.16 -19.19 18.70
C ARG A 164 7.28 -19.84 19.51
N ALA A 165 7.91 -19.12 20.38
CA ALA A 165 8.94 -19.65 21.28
C ALA A 165 8.30 -20.56 22.33
N VAL A 166 8.84 -21.76 22.52
CA VAL A 166 8.43 -22.71 23.55
C VAL A 166 9.67 -23.24 24.25
N THR A 167 9.64 -23.25 25.58
CA THR A 167 10.70 -23.81 26.41
C THR A 167 10.22 -25.10 27.04
N LEU A 168 10.98 -26.19 26.85
CA LEU A 168 10.78 -27.46 27.50
C LEU A 168 11.81 -27.62 28.64
N THR A 169 11.36 -27.85 29.86
CA THR A 169 12.24 -28.00 31.01
C THR A 169 12.05 -29.42 31.61
N ALA A 170 13.12 -30.22 31.60
CA ALA A 170 13.11 -31.53 32.22
C ALA A 170 12.97 -31.39 33.71
N LEU A 171 12.10 -32.23 34.31
CA LEU A 171 11.92 -32.30 35.76
C LEU A 171 12.97 -33.20 36.41
N GLN A 172 13.19 -32.99 37.71
CA GLN A 172 14.04 -33.83 38.51
C GLN A 172 13.48 -35.27 38.54
N GLN A 173 14.38 -36.26 38.33
CA GLN A 173 14.07 -37.66 38.45
C GLN A 173 15.06 -38.32 39.46
N GLU A 174 14.66 -39.39 40.14
CA GLU A 174 15.42 -40.00 41.20
C GLU A 174 15.65 -41.47 40.92
N ARG A 175 16.83 -42.00 41.25
CA ARG A 175 17.14 -43.41 41.25
C ARG A 175 17.81 -43.85 42.57
N ILE A 176 17.73 -45.10 42.88
CA ILE A 176 18.41 -45.69 44.06
C ILE A 176 19.83 -46.09 43.63
N TYR A 177 20.80 -45.79 44.50
CA TYR A 177 22.18 -46.23 44.27
C TYR A 177 22.26 -47.76 44.04
N GLY A 178 22.99 -48.12 42.97
CA GLY A 178 23.13 -49.52 42.56
C GLY A 178 22.05 -50.03 41.59
N ASN A 179 21.00 -49.25 41.32
CA ASN A 179 19.97 -49.61 40.32
C ASN A 179 20.12 -48.74 39.07
N ALA A 180 19.97 -49.35 37.90
CA ALA A 180 19.76 -48.58 36.65
C ALA A 180 18.33 -48.05 36.62
N MET A 181 18.09 -46.98 35.87
CA MET A 181 16.75 -46.44 35.57
C MET A 181 16.61 -46.12 34.09
N VAL A 182 15.37 -46.10 33.65
CA VAL A 182 14.97 -45.48 32.37
C VAL A 182 14.39 -44.12 32.72
N LEU A 183 14.84 -43.09 32.03
CA LEU A 183 14.28 -41.75 32.23
C LEU A 183 12.82 -41.70 31.77
N ASP A 184 11.98 -41.07 32.59
CA ASP A 184 10.58 -40.83 32.27
C ASP A 184 10.46 -39.68 31.26
N ASP A 185 10.11 -39.97 30.03
CA ASP A 185 10.01 -39.04 28.91
C ASP A 185 8.79 -38.10 28.96
N THR A 186 7.91 -38.32 29.98
CA THR A 186 6.79 -37.44 30.31
C THR A 186 7.12 -36.44 31.45
N ALA A 187 8.29 -36.59 32.11
CA ALA A 187 8.69 -35.77 33.24
C ALA A 187 9.34 -34.44 32.75
N PHE A 188 8.53 -33.55 32.21
CA PHE A 188 8.93 -32.19 31.79
C PHE A 188 7.82 -31.17 31.98
N THR A 189 8.16 -29.89 31.90
CA THR A 189 7.20 -28.80 31.83
C THR A 189 7.36 -28.06 30.50
N VAL A 190 6.26 -27.50 30.01
CA VAL A 190 6.20 -26.62 28.83
C VAL A 190 5.94 -25.23 29.32
N THR A 191 6.65 -24.25 28.77
CA THR A 191 6.38 -22.83 28.99
C THR A 191 6.48 -22.14 27.65
N ASP A 192 5.41 -21.49 27.21
CA ASP A 192 5.38 -20.76 25.96
C ASP A 192 5.88 -19.31 26.10
N LEU A 193 5.76 -18.53 25.02
CA LEU A 193 6.20 -17.13 24.97
C LEU A 193 5.55 -16.24 26.04
N ASP A 194 4.28 -16.53 26.40
CA ASP A 194 3.50 -15.76 27.37
C ASP A 194 3.69 -16.26 28.80
N GLY A 195 4.47 -17.33 29.00
CA GLY A 195 4.71 -17.98 30.28
C GLY A 195 3.65 -19.03 30.64
N ASP A 196 2.76 -19.37 29.72
CA ASP A 196 1.71 -20.36 29.91
C ASP A 196 2.23 -21.79 29.72
N SER A 197 1.60 -22.75 30.40
CA SER A 197 1.88 -24.17 30.25
C SER A 197 1.02 -24.87 29.18
N VAL A 198 0.16 -24.10 28.53
CA VAL A 198 -0.76 -24.59 27.48
C VAL A 198 -0.38 -23.93 26.16
N LEU A 199 -0.10 -24.74 25.15
CA LEU A 199 0.20 -24.24 23.82
C LEU A 199 -1.07 -23.70 23.15
N PRO A 200 -0.93 -22.75 22.20
CA PRO A 200 -2.04 -22.24 21.41
C PRO A 200 -2.81 -23.38 20.72
N ASN A 201 -4.07 -23.12 20.42
CA ASN A 201 -4.95 -24.02 19.67
C ASN A 201 -5.17 -25.41 20.33
N GLY A 202 -4.80 -25.57 21.60
CA GLY A 202 -4.92 -26.82 22.33
C GLY A 202 -3.89 -27.91 21.94
N GLU A 203 -2.78 -27.50 21.36
CA GLU A 203 -1.66 -28.38 21.03
C GLU A 203 -1.00 -28.93 22.30
N VAL A 204 -0.49 -30.16 22.23
CA VAL A 204 0.13 -30.86 23.35
C VAL A 204 1.46 -31.46 22.90
N ILE A 205 2.48 -31.35 23.73
CA ILE A 205 3.71 -32.14 23.61
C ILE A 205 3.59 -33.30 24.62
N ASP A 206 3.42 -34.50 24.13
CA ASP A 206 3.17 -35.68 24.99
C ASP A 206 4.46 -36.22 25.59
N THR A 207 5.54 -36.29 24.87
CA THR A 207 6.82 -36.86 25.28
C THR A 207 8.00 -36.07 24.74
N VAL A 208 9.13 -36.18 25.44
CA VAL A 208 10.42 -35.63 25.03
C VAL A 208 11.50 -36.71 25.05
N ALA A 209 12.48 -36.63 24.16
CA ALA A 209 13.67 -37.45 24.23
C ALA A 209 14.57 -36.94 25.36
N LEU A 210 14.80 -37.74 26.39
CA LEU A 210 15.71 -37.41 27.47
C LEU A 210 16.99 -38.23 27.40
N ASN A 211 18.09 -37.61 27.79
CA ASN A 211 19.38 -38.25 27.90
C ASN A 211 20.16 -37.70 29.11
N SER A 212 20.82 -38.59 29.85
CA SER A 212 21.71 -38.18 30.94
C SER A 212 22.98 -37.57 30.33
N VAL A 213 23.24 -36.31 30.62
CA VAL A 213 24.41 -35.58 30.12
C VAL A 213 25.73 -36.20 30.59
N THR A 214 25.75 -36.85 31.77
CA THR A 214 26.93 -37.46 32.38
C THR A 214 26.90 -38.99 32.28
N GLY A 215 25.85 -39.61 31.71
CA GLY A 215 25.71 -41.05 31.59
C GLY A 215 25.51 -41.78 32.93
N ILE A 216 25.04 -41.08 33.97
CA ILE A 216 24.81 -41.66 35.31
C ILE A 216 23.47 -42.41 35.46
N ASP A 217 22.69 -42.48 34.43
CA ASP A 217 21.44 -43.24 34.28
C ASP A 217 21.70 -44.71 33.85
N ALA A 218 22.93 -45.05 33.41
CA ALA A 218 23.35 -46.36 32.95
C ALA A 218 23.92 -47.25 34.09
#